data_7face7f92a9b03884cbdd5a2d397ed89
#
_entry.id   7face7f92a9b03884cbdd5a2d397ed89
#
_cell.length_a   1.000
_cell.length_b   1.000
_cell.length_c   1.000
_cell.angle_alpha   90.00
_cell.angle_beta   90.00
_cell.angle_gamma   90.00
#
_symmetry.space_group_name_H-M   'P 1'
#
loop_
_entity.id
_entity.type
_entity.pdbx_description
1 polymer ?
#
loop_
_entity_poly.entity_id
_entity_poly.type
_entity_poly.pdbx_seq_one_letter_code
_entity_poly.pdbx_strand_id
1 'polypeptide(L)'
;MTSVSCNLASRRMKSYNLLPLAFMFLSLMAFHQAWAQFPRECANVEALRSKVCCPDLSPSSGPGTDPCGSSSGRGRCEAVRADSRPHSPHYPHDGRDDREVWPLRFFNRTCQCNGNFSGHNCGTCRPGWRGAECNQKILTVRRNLLDLSTEEKSHFVRALDMAKRTTHPQFVIATRRSEDILGPDGNTPQFENISIYNYFVWTHYYSVKKTFLGVGQESFGDVDFSHEGPAFLTWHRYHLLQLERDLQEMLQEPSFSLPYWNFATGRNVCEICTDDLMGSRSNFDSTLISPNSVFSQWRVVCESLEDYDTMGTLCNSTEGGPIRRNPAGNVGRPAVQRLPAPQDITQCLEVGVFDTPPFYSNSTNSFRNTVEGYSDPTGKYDPAVRSLHNLAHLFLNGTGGQTHLSPNDPIFVLLHTFTDAIFDEWLRRHNADISTFPLENAPIGHNRQYNMVPFWPPVTNTEMFLTAPDNLGYAYEVQWPGQEFTTSEIITIAIVAGLLLVAVIFVGASYLIHSRSAKNEANQPLLTDHYQRYAEEYEELPNPNQSMV
;
A
#
# COMPACT_ATOMS: atom_id res chain seq x y z
N MET A 1 -78.72 9.88 4.32
CA MET A 1 -79.07 9.35 5.67
C MET A 1 -77.74 8.70 6.16
N THR A 2 -77.03 9.14 7.13
CA THR A 2 -77.22 10.02 8.32
C THR A 2 -75.86 10.63 8.66
N SER A 3 -75.86 11.93 8.88
CA SER A 3 -74.77 12.73 9.41
C SER A 3 -74.48 12.40 10.87
N VAL A 4 -73.21 12.41 11.27
CA VAL A 4 -72.81 12.75 12.65
C VAL A 4 -71.61 13.67 12.61
N SER A 5 -71.89 14.92 13.02
CA SER A 5 -70.91 15.95 13.41
C SER A 5 -70.28 15.61 14.77
N CYS A 6 -69.02 15.86 14.94
CA CYS A 6 -68.45 16.13 16.24
C CYS A 6 -67.35 17.18 16.22
N ASN A 7 -67.40 18.06 17.16
CA ASN A 7 -66.86 19.39 17.33
C ASN A 7 -65.30 19.49 17.42
N LEU A 8 -64.85 20.67 16.99
CA LEU A 8 -63.55 21.26 17.26
C LEU A 8 -63.27 21.50 18.73
N ALA A 9 -62.05 21.17 19.15
CA ALA A 9 -61.38 21.78 20.29
C ALA A 9 -60.05 22.38 19.88
N SER A 10 -60.02 23.68 19.80
CA SER A 10 -58.85 24.54 19.54
C SER A 10 -57.83 24.39 20.68
N ARG A 11 -56.61 23.95 20.36
CA ARG A 11 -55.43 24.22 21.19
C ARG A 11 -54.39 24.96 20.35
N ARG A 12 -54.12 26.21 20.74
CA ARG A 12 -53.00 27.04 20.25
C ARG A 12 -51.68 26.32 20.49
N MET A 13 -50.99 25.94 19.41
CA MET A 13 -49.58 25.61 19.47
C MET A 13 -48.76 26.86 19.18
N LYS A 14 -47.87 27.19 20.12
CA LYS A 14 -46.87 28.23 19.97
C LYS A 14 -45.90 27.83 18.84
N SER A 15 -45.75 28.69 17.83
CA SER A 15 -44.77 28.58 16.80
C SER A 15 -43.36 28.80 17.40
N TYR A 16 -42.55 27.73 17.45
CA TYR A 16 -41.12 27.88 17.62
C TYR A 16 -40.49 28.06 16.24
N ASN A 17 -39.75 29.15 16.08
CA ASN A 17 -38.98 29.45 14.89
C ASN A 17 -37.92 28.36 14.62
N LEU A 18 -38.12 27.48 13.63
CA LEU A 18 -37.21 26.44 13.15
C LEU A 18 -36.29 26.92 11.99
N LEU A 19 -36.20 28.24 11.76
CA LEU A 19 -35.38 28.78 10.68
C LEU A 19 -33.84 28.74 10.87
N PRO A 20 -33.23 28.70 12.06
CA PRO A 20 -31.76 28.64 12.13
C PRO A 20 -31.15 27.24 11.96
N LEU A 21 -31.92 26.16 12.19
CA LEU A 21 -31.36 24.78 12.04
C LEU A 21 -31.32 24.28 10.58
N ALA A 22 -32.21 24.77 9.72
CA ALA A 22 -32.20 24.41 8.30
C ALA A 22 -31.03 25.07 7.52
N PHE A 23 -30.57 26.26 7.92
CA PHE A 23 -29.40 26.90 7.33
C PHE A 23 -28.07 26.31 7.79
N MET A 24 -28.02 25.69 8.96
CA MET A 24 -26.80 25.03 9.46
C MET A 24 -26.59 23.63 8.87
N PHE A 25 -27.65 22.95 8.42
CA PHE A 25 -27.55 21.68 7.68
C PHE A 25 -27.31 21.86 6.18
N LEU A 26 -27.68 23.01 5.58
CA LEU A 26 -27.40 23.31 4.17
C LEU A 26 -25.97 23.83 3.94
N SER A 27 -25.28 24.33 4.95
CA SER A 27 -23.89 24.75 4.85
C SER A 27 -22.87 23.63 5.06
N LEU A 28 -23.30 22.41 5.44
CA LEU A 28 -22.45 21.21 5.59
C LEU A 28 -22.51 20.26 4.38
N MET A 29 -23.32 20.57 3.36
CA MET A 29 -23.39 19.83 2.10
C MET A 29 -22.66 20.53 0.94
N ALA A 30 -21.72 21.41 1.23
CA ALA A 30 -20.90 22.05 0.20
C ALA A 30 -19.53 21.41 0.14
N PHE A 31 -19.31 20.75 -1.00
CA PHE A 31 -18.00 20.42 -1.55
C PHE A 31 -17.21 19.26 -0.96
N HIS A 32 -17.66 18.04 -1.19
CA HIS A 32 -16.78 16.94 -1.45
C HIS A 32 -16.75 16.71 -2.97
N GLN A 33 -15.91 17.45 -3.68
CA GLN A 33 -15.55 17.13 -5.07
C GLN A 33 -14.34 16.21 -5.02
N ALA A 34 -14.48 15.02 -5.55
CA ALA A 34 -13.53 13.93 -5.53
C ALA A 34 -12.67 13.88 -6.80
N TRP A 35 -11.46 13.33 -6.80
CA TRP A 35 -10.33 13.62 -7.71
C TRP A 35 -9.46 12.34 -8.03
N ALA A 36 -8.91 12.05 -9.23
CA ALA A 36 -8.08 10.85 -9.57
C ALA A 36 -7.04 11.02 -10.71
N GLN A 37 -6.19 10.13 -11.22
CA GLN A 37 -4.97 10.02 -12.06
C GLN A 37 -4.24 11.34 -12.45
N PHE A 38 -4.95 12.24 -13.10
CA PHE A 38 -4.51 13.63 -13.21
C PHE A 38 -5.14 14.43 -12.09
N PRO A 39 -4.43 15.38 -11.49
CA PRO A 39 -5.05 16.26 -10.52
C PRO A 39 -6.29 16.87 -11.16
N ARG A 40 -7.39 16.82 -10.47
CA ARG A 40 -8.67 17.31 -11.00
C ARG A 40 -8.63 18.80 -11.34
N GLU A 41 -7.82 19.56 -10.63
CA GLU A 41 -7.53 20.95 -10.97
C GLU A 41 -6.97 21.08 -12.38
N CYS A 42 -6.31 20.03 -12.89
CA CYS A 42 -5.75 19.98 -14.23
C CYS A 42 -6.68 19.30 -15.26
N ALA A 43 -7.75 18.64 -14.83
CA ALA A 43 -8.68 17.94 -15.70
C ALA A 43 -9.74 18.91 -16.29
N ASN A 44 -9.30 20.04 -16.78
CA ASN A 44 -10.15 21.06 -17.39
C ASN A 44 -9.61 21.53 -18.75
N VAL A 45 -10.45 22.21 -19.51
CA VAL A 45 -10.14 22.62 -20.89
C VAL A 45 -8.91 23.52 -20.96
N GLU A 46 -8.76 24.46 -20.05
CA GLU A 46 -7.65 25.42 -20.03
C GLU A 46 -6.31 24.74 -19.78
N ALA A 47 -6.24 23.90 -18.74
CA ALA A 47 -5.03 23.16 -18.38
C ALA A 47 -4.61 22.20 -19.52
N LEU A 48 -5.56 21.49 -20.13
CA LEU A 48 -5.29 20.55 -21.22
C LEU A 48 -4.82 21.28 -22.51
N ARG A 49 -5.40 22.42 -22.85
CA ARG A 49 -4.98 23.21 -24.03
C ARG A 49 -3.64 23.89 -23.83
N SER A 50 -3.41 24.44 -22.64
CA SER A 50 -2.11 25.07 -22.30
C SER A 50 -1.02 24.03 -22.04
N LYS A 51 -1.40 22.76 -21.78
CA LYS A 51 -0.52 21.68 -21.29
C LYS A 51 0.21 22.04 -20.00
N VAL A 52 -0.43 22.83 -19.12
CA VAL A 52 0.11 23.25 -17.83
C VAL A 52 -0.73 22.64 -16.70
N CYS A 53 -0.09 21.88 -15.83
CA CYS A 53 -0.70 21.34 -14.62
C CYS A 53 0.12 21.77 -13.39
N CYS A 54 -0.16 22.99 -12.93
CA CYS A 54 0.49 23.60 -11.77
C CYS A 54 -0.56 24.15 -10.80
N PRO A 55 -1.29 23.28 -10.08
CA PRO A 55 -2.33 23.71 -9.15
C PRO A 55 -1.80 24.58 -8.02
N ASP A 56 -2.67 25.44 -7.49
CA ASP A 56 -2.37 26.25 -6.30
C ASP A 56 -2.26 25.36 -5.05
N LEU A 57 -1.42 25.76 -4.12
CA LEU A 57 -1.28 25.07 -2.83
C LEU A 57 -2.61 25.07 -2.07
N SER A 58 -3.35 26.18 -2.12
CA SER A 58 -4.65 26.34 -1.49
C SER A 58 -5.66 26.88 -2.49
N PRO A 59 -6.62 26.06 -2.95
CA PRO A 59 -7.66 26.50 -3.90
C PRO A 59 -8.55 27.65 -3.39
N SER A 60 -8.60 27.86 -2.07
CA SER A 60 -9.41 28.91 -1.44
C SER A 60 -8.89 30.34 -1.67
N SER A 61 -7.66 30.48 -2.12
CA SER A 61 -7.02 31.81 -2.35
C SER A 61 -7.36 32.43 -3.71
N GLY A 62 -8.09 31.69 -4.57
CA GLY A 62 -8.36 32.07 -5.96
C GLY A 62 -7.36 31.45 -6.94
N PRO A 63 -7.78 31.13 -8.18
CA PRO A 63 -6.95 30.43 -9.15
C PRO A 63 -5.73 31.27 -9.57
N GLY A 64 -4.55 30.62 -9.59
CA GLY A 64 -3.28 31.20 -10.02
C GLY A 64 -2.60 32.12 -9.02
N THR A 65 -3.02 32.09 -7.75
CA THR A 65 -2.44 32.96 -6.72
C THR A 65 -1.18 32.39 -6.06
N ASP A 66 -1.04 31.05 -5.98
CA ASP A 66 0.12 30.37 -5.39
C ASP A 66 0.40 29.02 -6.05
N PRO A 67 0.68 28.98 -7.37
CA PRO A 67 0.93 27.74 -8.07
C PRO A 67 2.11 26.98 -7.44
N CYS A 68 1.89 25.69 -7.11
CA CYS A 68 2.88 24.81 -6.51
C CYS A 68 3.40 25.28 -5.13
N GLY A 69 2.69 26.16 -4.42
CA GLY A 69 3.18 26.74 -3.18
C GLY A 69 4.43 27.61 -3.38
N SER A 70 4.51 28.32 -4.49
CA SER A 70 5.68 29.14 -4.86
C SER A 70 5.94 30.28 -3.88
N SER A 71 4.89 30.88 -3.30
CA SER A 71 4.98 31.94 -2.31
C SER A 71 5.63 31.48 -0.99
N SER A 72 5.41 30.22 -0.61
CA SER A 72 6.03 29.58 0.56
C SER A 72 7.32 28.82 0.24
N GLY A 73 7.79 28.87 -1.01
CA GLY A 73 9.02 28.19 -1.43
C GLY A 73 8.89 26.66 -1.56
N ARG A 74 7.68 26.12 -1.53
CA ARG A 74 7.45 24.64 -1.59
C ARG A 74 7.75 24.06 -2.96
N GLY A 75 7.53 24.81 -4.03
CA GLY A 75 7.82 24.35 -5.38
C GLY A 75 7.65 25.44 -6.44
N ARG A 76 7.78 25.06 -7.70
CA ARG A 76 7.64 25.93 -8.86
C ARG A 76 7.00 25.19 -10.04
N CYS A 77 6.27 25.93 -10.87
CA CYS A 77 5.74 25.44 -12.14
C CYS A 77 6.85 25.38 -13.19
N GLU A 78 7.39 24.20 -13.49
CA GLU A 78 8.52 24.04 -14.40
C GLU A 78 8.21 23.07 -15.54
N ALA A 79 9.02 23.12 -16.60
CA ALA A 79 8.92 22.20 -17.73
C ALA A 79 9.30 20.78 -17.29
N VAL A 80 8.50 19.80 -17.69
CA VAL A 80 8.81 18.38 -17.48
C VAL A 80 9.96 17.98 -18.39
N ARG A 81 10.90 17.22 -17.82
CA ARG A 81 12.00 16.63 -18.58
C ARG A 81 11.64 15.20 -18.95
N ALA A 82 11.64 14.89 -20.25
CA ALA A 82 11.56 13.52 -20.74
C ALA A 82 12.96 12.95 -20.96
N ASP A 83 13.11 11.65 -20.75
CA ASP A 83 14.33 10.96 -21.13
C ASP A 83 14.41 10.85 -22.66
N SER A 84 15.50 11.35 -23.24
CA SER A 84 15.78 11.31 -24.67
C SER A 84 16.85 10.29 -25.08
N ARG A 85 17.26 9.44 -24.12
CA ARG A 85 18.28 8.42 -24.38
C ARG A 85 17.73 7.29 -25.24
N PRO A 86 18.59 6.59 -25.98
CA PRO A 86 18.18 5.45 -26.79
C PRO A 86 17.49 4.36 -25.97
N HIS A 87 16.45 3.79 -26.54
CA HIS A 87 15.80 2.57 -26.07
C HIS A 87 16.23 1.37 -26.88
N SER A 88 15.93 0.17 -26.38
CA SER A 88 16.10 -1.05 -27.16
C SER A 88 15.29 -0.97 -28.46
N PRO A 89 15.88 -1.38 -29.60
CA PRO A 89 15.19 -1.35 -30.89
C PRO A 89 14.09 -2.41 -31.04
N HIS A 90 13.89 -3.26 -30.06
CA HIS A 90 12.90 -4.34 -30.10
C HIS A 90 11.45 -3.88 -30.02
N TYR A 91 11.21 -2.57 -29.78
CA TYR A 91 9.86 -2.02 -29.63
C TYR A 91 9.62 -0.96 -30.71
N PRO A 92 8.66 -1.18 -31.61
CA PRO A 92 8.23 -0.14 -32.54
C PRO A 92 7.50 0.95 -31.74
N HIS A 93 8.17 2.05 -31.47
CA HIS A 93 7.52 3.27 -31.01
C HIS A 93 7.34 4.19 -32.22
N ASP A 94 6.11 4.55 -32.53
CA ASP A 94 5.78 5.44 -33.64
C ASP A 94 5.43 6.86 -33.17
N GLY A 95 5.60 7.11 -31.87
CA GLY A 95 5.30 8.37 -31.23
C GLY A 95 3.82 8.64 -31.03
N ARG A 96 2.95 7.64 -31.10
CA ARG A 96 1.48 7.80 -30.92
C ARG A 96 0.99 7.37 -29.56
N ASP A 97 1.70 6.47 -28.86
CA ASP A 97 1.30 6.04 -27.53
C ASP A 97 1.58 7.13 -26.50
N ASP A 98 0.58 7.48 -25.71
CA ASP A 98 0.67 8.53 -24.69
C ASP A 98 1.71 8.26 -23.61
N ARG A 99 2.12 6.97 -23.45
CA ARG A 99 3.11 6.52 -22.48
C ARG A 99 4.54 6.80 -22.92
N GLU A 100 4.82 6.90 -24.22
CA GLU A 100 6.18 7.00 -24.77
C GLU A 100 6.98 8.19 -24.25
N VAL A 101 6.33 9.31 -23.99
CA VAL A 101 6.93 10.54 -23.48
C VAL A 101 6.18 11.09 -22.27
N TRP A 102 5.79 10.20 -21.37
CA TRP A 102 5.00 10.56 -20.21
C TRP A 102 5.63 11.69 -19.39
N PRO A 103 4.87 12.71 -19.00
CA PRO A 103 3.45 13.00 -19.28
C PRO A 103 3.24 14.01 -20.41
N LEU A 104 4.22 14.27 -21.30
CA LEU A 104 4.29 15.40 -22.23
C LEU A 104 3.12 15.47 -23.24
N ARG A 105 2.46 14.35 -23.48
CA ARG A 105 1.26 14.34 -24.34
C ARG A 105 0.12 15.14 -23.72
N PHE A 106 -0.02 15.07 -22.41
CA PHE A 106 -1.06 15.78 -21.66
C PHE A 106 -0.54 17.10 -21.09
N PHE A 107 0.60 17.11 -20.43
CA PHE A 107 1.15 18.27 -19.73
C PHE A 107 2.67 18.36 -19.91
N ASN A 108 3.14 19.54 -20.31
CA ASN A 108 4.56 19.83 -20.48
C ASN A 108 5.15 20.69 -19.35
N ARG A 109 4.29 21.20 -18.44
CA ARG A 109 4.70 21.90 -17.23
C ARG A 109 3.92 21.35 -16.04
N THR A 110 4.64 21.08 -14.95
CA THR A 110 4.10 20.53 -13.70
C THR A 110 4.77 21.17 -12.50
N CYS A 111 4.24 20.94 -11.29
CA CYS A 111 4.91 21.35 -10.09
C CYS A 111 6.18 20.53 -9.84
N GLN A 112 7.31 21.23 -9.74
CA GLN A 112 8.56 20.67 -9.24
C GLN A 112 8.73 21.13 -7.78
N CYS A 113 8.69 20.15 -6.86
CA CYS A 113 8.67 20.42 -5.43
C CYS A 113 10.09 20.51 -4.85
N ASN A 114 10.31 21.42 -3.93
CA ASN A 114 11.59 21.65 -3.26
C ASN A 114 11.73 20.79 -1.99
N GLY A 115 12.95 20.38 -1.67
CA GLY A 115 13.27 19.69 -0.41
C GLY A 115 12.45 18.41 -0.24
N ASN A 116 11.75 18.30 0.89
CA ASN A 116 10.92 17.13 1.22
C ASN A 116 9.44 17.32 0.89
N PHE A 117 9.06 18.40 0.20
CA PHE A 117 7.70 18.56 -0.31
C PHE A 117 7.45 17.67 -1.51
N SER A 118 6.19 17.27 -1.72
CA SER A 118 5.73 16.38 -2.77
C SER A 118 4.25 16.61 -3.07
N GLY A 119 3.71 15.78 -3.97
CA GLY A 119 2.32 15.87 -4.43
C GLY A 119 2.17 16.80 -5.64
N HIS A 120 0.98 16.81 -6.22
CA HIS A 120 0.70 17.50 -7.48
C HIS A 120 0.79 19.03 -7.38
N ASN A 121 0.67 19.58 -6.18
CA ASN A 121 0.77 21.03 -5.87
C ASN A 121 1.83 21.33 -4.80
N CYS A 122 2.71 20.38 -4.47
CA CYS A 122 3.70 20.47 -3.38
C CYS A 122 3.08 20.66 -1.98
N GLY A 123 1.84 20.24 -1.81
CA GLY A 123 1.08 20.36 -0.55
C GLY A 123 1.32 19.24 0.44
N THR A 124 1.98 18.17 0.04
CA THR A 124 2.23 16.98 0.85
C THR A 124 3.73 16.76 1.05
N CYS A 125 4.10 15.76 1.86
CA CYS A 125 5.51 15.43 2.08
C CYS A 125 5.96 14.24 1.20
N ARG A 126 7.24 14.14 0.93
CA ARG A 126 7.85 12.93 0.34
C ARG A 126 7.69 11.75 1.31
N PRO A 127 7.71 10.50 0.80
CA PRO A 127 7.78 9.32 1.66
C PRO A 127 8.88 9.47 2.72
N GLY A 128 8.62 9.02 3.94
CA GLY A 128 9.54 9.15 5.07
C GLY A 128 9.54 10.51 5.78
N TRP A 129 8.70 11.46 5.35
CA TRP A 129 8.62 12.79 5.95
C TRP A 129 7.18 13.17 6.30
N ARG A 130 7.01 14.00 7.33
CA ARG A 130 5.72 14.53 7.79
C ARG A 130 5.84 15.92 8.41
N GLY A 131 4.69 16.46 8.82
CA GLY A 131 4.55 17.80 9.41
C GLY A 131 4.32 18.88 8.35
N ALA A 132 3.89 20.06 8.77
CA ALA A 132 3.54 21.14 7.85
C ALA A 132 4.73 21.60 6.97
N GLU A 133 5.94 21.48 7.49
CA GLU A 133 7.19 21.85 6.80
C GLU A 133 7.97 20.62 6.29
N CYS A 134 7.39 19.43 6.33
CA CYS A 134 8.02 18.17 5.89
C CYS A 134 9.45 17.97 6.45
N ASN A 135 9.66 18.32 7.73
CA ASN A 135 10.95 18.28 8.41
C ASN A 135 11.06 17.20 9.49
N GLN A 136 10.01 16.44 9.73
CA GLN A 136 9.98 15.35 10.69
C GLN A 136 10.10 14.01 9.95
N LYS A 137 11.16 13.25 10.24
CA LYS A 137 11.29 11.89 9.72
C LYS A 137 10.28 10.95 10.38
N ILE A 138 9.74 10.02 9.60
CA ILE A 138 8.95 8.88 10.08
C ILE A 138 9.57 7.60 9.55
N LEU A 139 9.41 6.52 10.31
CA LEU A 139 9.72 5.17 9.88
C LEU A 139 8.56 4.27 10.27
N THR A 140 7.94 3.64 9.28
CA THR A 140 6.94 2.58 9.48
C THR A 140 7.59 1.22 9.30
N VAL A 141 7.00 0.17 9.85
CA VAL A 141 7.53 -1.20 9.73
C VAL A 141 6.49 -2.07 9.04
N ARG A 142 6.84 -2.59 7.88
CA ARG A 142 6.05 -3.56 7.14
C ARG A 142 6.33 -4.96 7.66
N ARG A 143 5.31 -5.59 8.23
CA ARG A 143 5.38 -6.92 8.87
C ARG A 143 4.68 -7.98 8.04
N ASN A 144 5.02 -9.25 8.26
CA ASN A 144 4.26 -10.33 7.63
C ASN A 144 2.81 -10.31 8.11
N LEU A 145 1.86 -10.41 7.17
CA LEU A 145 0.43 -10.42 7.50
C LEU A 145 0.08 -11.50 8.53
N LEU A 146 0.72 -12.65 8.47
CA LEU A 146 0.44 -13.77 9.38
C LEU A 146 0.88 -13.49 10.83
N ASP A 147 1.86 -12.61 11.02
CA ASP A 147 2.42 -12.26 12.34
C ASP A 147 1.68 -11.08 13.01
N LEU A 148 0.76 -10.43 12.30
CA LEU A 148 -0.09 -9.39 12.86
C LEU A 148 -1.09 -9.95 13.85
N SER A 149 -1.53 -9.13 14.82
CA SER A 149 -2.65 -9.46 15.70
C SER A 149 -3.97 -9.59 14.90
N THR A 150 -4.98 -10.19 15.51
CA THR A 150 -6.31 -10.32 14.90
C THR A 150 -6.92 -8.95 14.58
N GLU A 151 -6.71 -7.98 15.46
CA GLU A 151 -7.18 -6.62 15.29
C GLU A 151 -6.50 -5.90 14.13
N GLU A 152 -5.17 -6.03 14.01
CA GLU A 152 -4.39 -5.46 12.91
C GLU A 152 -4.74 -6.09 11.57
N LYS A 153 -4.89 -7.44 11.51
CA LYS A 153 -5.38 -8.16 10.32
C LYS A 153 -6.74 -7.64 9.87
N SER A 154 -7.68 -7.55 10.80
CA SER A 154 -9.03 -7.05 10.54
C SER A 154 -9.03 -5.57 10.12
N HIS A 155 -8.14 -4.76 10.70
CA HIS A 155 -7.97 -3.35 10.33
C HIS A 155 -7.46 -3.21 8.89
N PHE A 156 -6.44 -3.98 8.50
CA PHE A 156 -5.93 -4.02 7.13
C PHE A 156 -7.00 -4.41 6.10
N VAL A 157 -7.74 -5.49 6.36
CA VAL A 157 -8.83 -5.95 5.48
C VAL A 157 -9.90 -4.86 5.32
N ARG A 158 -10.30 -4.21 6.42
CA ARG A 158 -11.27 -3.09 6.37
C ARG A 158 -10.72 -1.87 5.64
N ALA A 159 -9.44 -1.55 5.78
CA ALA A 159 -8.80 -0.45 5.07
C ALA A 159 -8.87 -0.64 3.55
N LEU A 160 -8.58 -1.85 3.06
CA LEU A 160 -8.71 -2.17 1.64
C LEU A 160 -10.16 -2.09 1.16
N ASP A 161 -11.12 -2.65 1.92
CA ASP A 161 -12.55 -2.59 1.55
C ASP A 161 -13.09 -1.16 1.56
N MET A 162 -12.65 -0.33 2.50
CA MET A 162 -12.97 1.10 2.52
C MET A 162 -12.40 1.81 1.28
N ALA A 163 -11.14 1.54 0.92
CA ALA A 163 -10.51 2.12 -0.27
C ALA A 163 -11.21 1.72 -1.58
N LYS A 164 -11.74 0.49 -1.66
CA LYS A 164 -12.53 0.01 -2.81
C LYS A 164 -13.82 0.83 -3.01
N ARG A 165 -14.39 1.37 -1.91
CA ARG A 165 -15.66 2.11 -1.90
C ARG A 165 -15.50 3.63 -1.82
N THR A 166 -14.34 4.11 -1.40
CA THR A 166 -14.07 5.54 -1.24
C THR A 166 -13.55 6.12 -2.55
N THR A 167 -14.25 7.11 -3.09
CA THR A 167 -13.77 7.85 -4.28
C THR A 167 -12.43 8.52 -3.96
N HIS A 168 -11.48 8.41 -4.88
CA HIS A 168 -10.16 9.02 -4.71
C HIS A 168 -10.26 10.55 -4.60
N PRO A 169 -9.73 11.19 -3.54
CA PRO A 169 -9.90 12.62 -3.32
C PRO A 169 -9.13 13.50 -4.32
N GLN A 170 -8.00 13.08 -4.83
CA GLN A 170 -7.08 13.94 -5.59
C GLN A 170 -7.03 13.69 -7.10
N PHE A 171 -7.39 12.50 -7.64
CA PHE A 171 -7.10 12.13 -9.02
C PHE A 171 -8.28 11.59 -9.84
N VAL A 172 -8.49 12.01 -11.14
CA VAL A 172 -9.43 11.46 -12.14
C VAL A 172 -8.68 10.60 -13.17
N ILE A 173 -9.32 9.58 -13.71
CA ILE A 173 -8.77 8.79 -14.81
C ILE A 173 -9.20 9.34 -16.15
N ALA A 174 -8.28 9.33 -17.12
CA ALA A 174 -8.61 9.57 -18.51
C ALA A 174 -9.34 8.35 -19.09
N THR A 175 -10.42 8.58 -19.81
CA THR A 175 -11.17 7.54 -20.52
C THR A 175 -10.89 7.54 -22.02
N ARG A 176 -10.06 8.48 -22.48
CA ARG A 176 -9.61 8.65 -23.85
C ARG A 176 -8.12 8.96 -23.92
N ARG A 177 -7.52 8.71 -25.09
CA ARG A 177 -6.14 9.12 -25.40
C ARG A 177 -6.01 10.64 -25.37
N SER A 178 -4.78 11.14 -25.29
CA SER A 178 -4.50 12.59 -25.23
C SER A 178 -5.09 13.35 -26.44
N GLU A 179 -5.10 12.74 -27.62
CA GLU A 179 -5.66 13.33 -28.83
C GLU A 179 -7.18 13.56 -28.76
N ASP A 180 -7.89 12.69 -28.03
CA ASP A 180 -9.35 12.68 -27.89
C ASP A 180 -9.81 13.19 -26.52
N ILE A 181 -8.88 13.67 -25.68
CA ILE A 181 -9.14 13.97 -24.26
C ILE A 181 -10.13 15.14 -24.06
N LEU A 182 -10.25 16.03 -25.03
CA LEU A 182 -11.22 17.14 -24.99
C LEU A 182 -12.59 16.79 -25.60
N GLY A 183 -12.79 15.52 -25.97
CA GLY A 183 -14.02 15.05 -26.60
C GLY A 183 -14.25 15.57 -28.04
N PRO A 184 -15.33 15.12 -28.68
CA PRO A 184 -15.60 15.47 -30.10
C PRO A 184 -15.87 16.97 -30.34
N ASP A 185 -16.33 17.69 -29.33
CA ASP A 185 -16.59 19.13 -29.35
C ASP A 185 -15.35 19.99 -29.04
N GLY A 186 -14.25 19.34 -28.67
CA GLY A 186 -13.01 19.99 -28.27
C GLY A 186 -13.10 20.76 -26.93
N ASN A 187 -14.19 20.61 -26.17
CA ASN A 187 -14.46 21.38 -24.95
C ASN A 187 -14.95 20.51 -23.75
N THR A 188 -15.17 19.23 -23.96
CA THR A 188 -15.63 18.31 -22.90
C THR A 188 -14.54 17.35 -22.49
N PRO A 189 -13.79 17.64 -21.39
CA PRO A 189 -12.72 16.76 -20.90
C PRO A 189 -13.23 15.36 -20.57
N GLN A 190 -12.54 14.36 -21.09
CA GLN A 190 -12.92 12.94 -21.01
C GLN A 190 -12.26 12.27 -19.80
N PHE A 191 -12.77 12.61 -18.61
CA PHE A 191 -12.30 12.05 -17.34
C PHE A 191 -13.46 11.50 -16.51
N GLU A 192 -13.17 10.50 -15.69
CA GLU A 192 -14.10 9.89 -14.75
C GLU A 192 -13.53 9.78 -13.34
N ASN A 193 -14.44 9.73 -12.36
CA ASN A 193 -14.10 9.43 -10.96
C ASN A 193 -13.79 7.95 -10.81
N ILE A 194 -12.93 7.64 -9.84
CA ILE A 194 -12.54 6.27 -9.51
C ILE A 194 -12.38 6.14 -7.99
N SER A 195 -12.55 4.94 -7.43
CA SER A 195 -12.21 4.71 -6.03
C SER A 195 -10.70 4.59 -5.82
N ILE A 196 -10.23 4.77 -4.59
CA ILE A 196 -8.80 4.69 -4.23
C ILE A 196 -8.22 3.35 -4.70
N TYR A 197 -8.87 2.24 -4.37
CA TYR A 197 -8.36 0.93 -4.77
C TYR A 197 -8.48 0.67 -6.28
N ASN A 198 -9.57 1.10 -6.91
CA ASN A 198 -9.70 0.96 -8.37
C ASN A 198 -8.70 1.85 -9.12
N TYR A 199 -8.29 2.98 -8.55
CA TYR A 199 -7.20 3.80 -9.09
C TYR A 199 -5.86 3.04 -9.08
N PHE A 200 -5.55 2.35 -8.00
CA PHE A 200 -4.39 1.45 -7.93
C PHE A 200 -4.45 0.37 -9.03
N VAL A 201 -5.61 -0.25 -9.26
CA VAL A 201 -5.80 -1.20 -10.37
C VAL A 201 -5.61 -0.54 -11.73
N TRP A 202 -6.22 0.62 -11.94
CA TRP A 202 -6.19 1.34 -13.21
C TRP A 202 -4.77 1.81 -13.58
N THR A 203 -4.00 2.26 -12.60
CA THR A 203 -2.59 2.65 -12.79
C THR A 203 -1.77 1.51 -13.36
N HIS A 204 -1.94 0.31 -12.82
CA HIS A 204 -1.28 -0.88 -13.33
C HIS A 204 -1.77 -1.25 -14.74
N TYR A 205 -3.09 -1.30 -14.95
CA TYR A 205 -3.67 -1.53 -16.28
C TYR A 205 -3.09 -0.57 -17.33
N TYR A 206 -3.01 0.72 -17.02
CA TYR A 206 -2.52 1.71 -17.96
C TYR A 206 -1.05 1.50 -18.33
N SER A 207 -0.21 1.01 -17.43
CA SER A 207 1.19 0.72 -17.72
C SER A 207 1.38 -0.49 -18.65
N VAL A 208 0.49 -1.49 -18.56
CA VAL A 208 0.59 -2.77 -19.29
C VAL A 208 -0.35 -2.89 -20.50
N LYS A 209 -1.25 -1.92 -20.71
CA LYS A 209 -2.18 -1.98 -21.86
C LYS A 209 -1.43 -2.02 -23.17
N LYS A 210 -2.05 -2.63 -24.18
CA LYS A 210 -1.47 -2.67 -25.53
C LYS A 210 -1.28 -1.26 -26.12
N THR A 211 -0.39 -1.16 -27.10
CA THR A 211 -0.14 0.07 -27.84
C THR A 211 -1.14 0.21 -28.99
N PHE A 212 -1.91 1.29 -29.01
CA PHE A 212 -2.84 1.61 -30.09
C PHE A 212 -2.09 2.17 -31.30
N LEU A 213 -2.18 1.49 -32.44
CA LEU A 213 -1.50 1.88 -33.68
C LEU A 213 -2.42 2.60 -34.68
N GLY A 214 -3.70 2.76 -34.35
CA GLY A 214 -4.72 3.42 -35.19
C GLY A 214 -5.95 2.56 -35.39
N VAL A 215 -7.07 3.19 -35.76
CA VAL A 215 -8.33 2.47 -36.03
C VAL A 215 -8.12 1.47 -37.16
N GLY A 216 -8.50 0.21 -36.91
CA GLY A 216 -8.36 -0.88 -37.86
C GLY A 216 -6.95 -1.47 -38.01
N GLN A 217 -5.99 -1.03 -37.20
CA GLN A 217 -4.66 -1.63 -37.08
C GLN A 217 -4.63 -2.65 -35.93
N GLU A 218 -3.82 -3.70 -36.05
CA GLU A 218 -3.55 -4.58 -34.91
C GLU A 218 -2.80 -3.79 -33.83
N SER A 219 -3.26 -3.92 -32.59
CA SER A 219 -2.54 -3.33 -31.46
C SER A 219 -1.28 -4.12 -31.14
N PHE A 220 -0.23 -3.41 -30.75
CA PHE A 220 1.06 -4.01 -30.39
C PHE A 220 1.07 -4.33 -28.87
N GLY A 221 1.25 -5.61 -28.53
CA GLY A 221 1.11 -6.12 -27.17
C GLY A 221 2.37 -6.17 -26.34
N ASP A 222 3.54 -5.92 -26.94
CA ASP A 222 4.84 -6.23 -26.31
C ASP A 222 5.50 -5.00 -25.64
N VAL A 223 4.77 -3.89 -25.46
CA VAL A 223 5.25 -2.69 -24.77
C VAL A 223 4.65 -2.65 -23.38
N ASP A 224 5.44 -3.02 -22.39
CA ASP A 224 5.08 -2.97 -20.99
C ASP A 224 5.99 -1.95 -20.28
N PHE A 225 5.43 -1.00 -19.54
CA PHE A 225 6.18 0.06 -18.86
C PHE A 225 6.47 -0.26 -17.39
N SER A 226 6.02 -1.44 -16.90
CA SER A 226 6.15 -1.87 -15.51
C SER A 226 6.68 -3.29 -15.33
N HIS A 227 6.75 -4.10 -16.39
CA HIS A 227 7.24 -5.48 -16.35
C HIS A 227 8.31 -5.74 -17.40
N GLU A 228 8.94 -6.93 -17.33
CA GLU A 228 9.90 -7.46 -18.28
C GLU A 228 11.16 -6.60 -18.50
N GLY A 229 11.40 -5.62 -17.64
CA GLY A 229 12.54 -4.72 -17.76
C GLY A 229 12.96 -4.09 -16.44
N PRO A 230 14.07 -3.32 -16.43
CA PRO A 230 14.66 -2.75 -15.21
C PRO A 230 13.69 -2.00 -14.29
N ALA A 231 12.69 -1.33 -14.85
CA ALA A 231 11.69 -0.60 -14.07
C ALA A 231 10.77 -1.48 -13.23
N PHE A 232 10.72 -2.80 -13.42
CA PHE A 232 9.82 -3.68 -12.68
C PHE A 232 9.81 -3.39 -11.18
N LEU A 233 10.98 -3.36 -10.54
CA LEU A 233 11.08 -3.19 -9.09
C LEU A 233 10.81 -1.75 -8.63
N THR A 234 11.33 -0.76 -9.33
CA THR A 234 11.16 0.66 -9.00
C THR A 234 9.72 1.12 -9.23
N TRP A 235 9.08 0.63 -10.28
CA TRP A 235 7.70 0.94 -10.62
C TRP A 235 6.73 0.39 -9.56
N HIS A 236 6.83 -0.90 -9.24
CA HIS A 236 5.95 -1.54 -8.24
C HIS A 236 6.19 -1.00 -6.82
N ARG A 237 7.44 -0.65 -6.47
CA ARG A 237 7.74 0.06 -5.22
C ARG A 237 6.98 1.36 -5.10
N TYR A 238 6.99 2.20 -6.13
CA TYR A 238 6.28 3.47 -6.09
C TYR A 238 4.76 3.29 -6.13
N HIS A 239 4.28 2.31 -6.87
CA HIS A 239 2.87 1.93 -6.92
C HIS A 239 2.32 1.56 -5.53
N LEU A 240 3.07 0.75 -4.77
CA LEU A 240 2.74 0.43 -3.38
C LEU A 240 2.81 1.65 -2.46
N LEU A 241 3.82 2.49 -2.60
CA LEU A 241 3.96 3.72 -1.81
C LEU A 241 2.78 4.67 -2.01
N GLN A 242 2.26 4.80 -3.23
CA GLN A 242 1.07 5.60 -3.48
C GLN A 242 -0.15 5.03 -2.77
N LEU A 243 -0.43 3.72 -2.91
CA LEU A 243 -1.55 3.09 -2.21
C LEU A 243 -1.43 3.24 -0.68
N GLU A 244 -0.23 2.97 -0.12
CA GLU A 244 0.00 3.10 1.33
C GLU A 244 -0.31 4.51 1.83
N ARG A 245 0.10 5.52 1.08
CA ARG A 245 -0.16 6.92 1.38
C ARG A 245 -1.64 7.28 1.28
N ASP A 246 -2.32 6.83 0.22
CA ASP A 246 -3.75 7.05 0.06
C ASP A 246 -4.55 6.42 1.20
N LEU A 247 -4.13 5.22 1.66
CA LEU A 247 -4.70 4.57 2.84
C LEU A 247 -4.42 5.36 4.13
N GLN A 248 -3.18 5.84 4.32
CA GLN A 248 -2.82 6.68 5.46
C GLN A 248 -3.66 7.97 5.51
N GLU A 249 -3.86 8.62 4.38
CA GLU A 249 -4.68 9.82 4.26
C GLU A 249 -6.17 9.52 4.50
N MET A 250 -6.70 8.46 3.91
CA MET A 250 -8.10 8.04 4.08
C MET A 250 -8.42 7.67 5.53
N LEU A 251 -7.53 6.94 6.19
CA LEU A 251 -7.68 6.50 7.58
C LEU A 251 -7.32 7.59 8.60
N GLN A 252 -6.64 8.66 8.18
CA GLN A 252 -6.01 9.65 9.07
C GLN A 252 -4.99 9.00 10.03
N GLU A 253 -4.30 7.95 9.57
CA GLU A 253 -3.34 7.17 10.33
C GLU A 253 -1.96 7.17 9.64
N PRO A 254 -1.09 8.15 9.90
CA PRO A 254 0.23 8.23 9.27
C PRO A 254 1.18 7.07 9.59
N SER A 255 0.85 6.26 10.61
CA SER A 255 1.60 5.07 11.00
C SER A 255 1.11 3.79 10.33
N PHE A 256 0.01 3.84 9.56
CA PHE A 256 -0.46 2.69 8.81
C PHE A 256 0.61 2.23 7.82
N SER A 257 0.84 0.92 7.73
CA SER A 257 1.80 0.32 6.81
C SER A 257 1.20 -0.91 6.13
N LEU A 258 1.57 -1.13 4.87
CA LEU A 258 1.18 -2.33 4.14
C LEU A 258 1.90 -3.55 4.71
N PRO A 259 1.19 -4.63 5.09
CA PRO A 259 1.84 -5.88 5.42
C PRO A 259 2.32 -6.59 4.15
N TYR A 260 3.19 -7.59 4.31
CA TYR A 260 3.60 -8.46 3.23
C TYR A 260 3.14 -9.90 3.46
N TRP A 261 3.09 -10.68 2.39
CA TRP A 261 2.94 -12.13 2.43
C TRP A 261 4.24 -12.80 1.99
N ASN A 262 4.92 -13.48 2.90
CA ASN A 262 6.05 -14.32 2.52
C ASN A 262 5.53 -15.56 1.77
N PHE A 263 5.49 -15.44 0.46
CA PHE A 263 5.03 -16.51 -0.42
C PHE A 263 6.08 -17.61 -0.64
N ALA A 264 7.31 -17.44 -0.20
CA ALA A 264 8.38 -18.41 -0.40
C ALA A 264 8.32 -19.55 0.62
N THR A 265 7.27 -20.37 0.55
CA THR A 265 7.01 -21.46 1.51
C THR A 265 7.28 -22.85 0.93
N GLY A 266 7.44 -22.98 -0.38
CA GLY A 266 7.57 -24.27 -1.09
C GLY A 266 6.31 -25.14 -1.05
N ARG A 267 5.19 -24.61 -0.54
CA ARG A 267 3.94 -25.32 -0.33
C ARG A 267 2.97 -25.18 -1.51
N ASN A 268 1.96 -26.01 -1.51
CA ASN A 268 0.82 -25.94 -2.45
C ASN A 268 -0.44 -25.34 -1.80
N VAL A 269 -0.25 -24.54 -0.74
CA VAL A 269 -1.32 -23.94 0.05
C VAL A 269 -1.11 -22.44 0.10
N CYS A 270 -2.21 -21.69 -0.05
CA CYS A 270 -2.24 -20.24 0.19
C CYS A 270 -2.70 -20.01 1.63
N GLU A 271 -1.76 -19.75 2.55
CA GLU A 271 -2.03 -19.61 3.98
C GLU A 271 -2.90 -18.39 4.30
N ILE A 272 -2.81 -17.34 3.48
CA ILE A 272 -3.59 -16.10 3.64
C ILE A 272 -4.97 -16.16 2.97
N CYS A 273 -5.29 -17.27 2.26
CA CYS A 273 -6.57 -17.46 1.60
C CYS A 273 -7.62 -18.00 2.59
N THR A 274 -7.88 -17.29 3.67
CA THR A 274 -8.91 -17.55 4.68
C THR A 274 -9.98 -16.47 4.66
N ASP A 275 -11.20 -16.73 5.17
CA ASP A 275 -12.33 -15.80 5.07
C ASP A 275 -12.12 -14.50 5.86
N ASP A 276 -11.36 -14.56 6.92
CA ASP A 276 -10.96 -13.42 7.76
C ASP A 276 -9.78 -12.60 7.18
N LEU A 277 -9.08 -13.15 6.18
CA LEU A 277 -7.98 -12.47 5.46
C LEU A 277 -8.36 -12.21 4.01
N MET A 278 -7.72 -12.89 3.06
CA MET A 278 -7.87 -12.59 1.62
C MET A 278 -9.01 -13.38 0.95
N GLY A 279 -9.77 -14.14 1.70
CA GLY A 279 -10.89 -14.96 1.23
C GLY A 279 -10.50 -16.39 0.86
N SER A 280 -11.22 -17.36 1.45
CA SER A 280 -11.08 -18.76 1.12
C SER A 280 -11.78 -19.10 -0.21
N ARG A 281 -11.62 -20.34 -0.64
CA ARG A 281 -12.31 -20.87 -1.81
C ARG A 281 -13.80 -21.08 -1.51
N SER A 282 -14.69 -20.68 -2.43
CA SER A 282 -16.12 -20.96 -2.32
C SER A 282 -16.42 -22.47 -2.43
N ASN A 283 -17.36 -22.94 -1.61
CA ASN A 283 -17.85 -24.32 -1.70
C ASN A 283 -18.78 -24.58 -2.91
N PHE A 284 -19.28 -23.51 -3.55
CA PHE A 284 -20.20 -23.61 -4.69
C PHE A 284 -19.48 -23.59 -6.04
N ASP A 285 -18.44 -22.77 -6.15
CA ASP A 285 -17.56 -22.65 -7.31
C ASP A 285 -16.13 -22.45 -6.83
N SER A 286 -15.29 -23.43 -7.09
CA SER A 286 -13.89 -23.44 -6.63
C SER A 286 -13.02 -22.35 -7.24
N THR A 287 -13.53 -21.62 -8.22
CA THR A 287 -12.85 -20.46 -8.83
C THR A 287 -13.25 -19.13 -8.22
N LEU A 288 -14.23 -19.12 -7.31
CA LEU A 288 -14.73 -17.92 -6.64
C LEU A 288 -14.25 -17.84 -5.19
N ILE A 289 -14.22 -16.62 -4.67
CA ILE A 289 -14.01 -16.35 -3.25
C ILE A 289 -15.26 -16.72 -2.46
N SER A 290 -15.07 -17.29 -1.27
CA SER A 290 -16.14 -17.65 -0.33
C SER A 290 -17.05 -16.45 -0.01
N PRO A 291 -18.38 -16.64 0.01
CA PRO A 291 -19.34 -15.59 0.37
C PRO A 291 -19.14 -14.98 1.76
N ASN A 292 -18.43 -15.69 2.64
CA ASN A 292 -18.14 -15.21 4.00
C ASN A 292 -17.02 -14.14 4.03
N SER A 293 -16.23 -14.03 2.96
CA SER A 293 -15.19 -13.02 2.85
C SER A 293 -15.74 -11.72 2.27
N VAL A 294 -15.29 -10.58 2.78
CA VAL A 294 -15.62 -9.25 2.25
C VAL A 294 -15.24 -9.11 0.77
N PHE A 295 -14.16 -9.74 0.34
CA PHE A 295 -13.66 -9.69 -1.02
C PHE A 295 -14.53 -10.44 -2.04
N SER A 296 -15.49 -11.26 -1.60
CA SER A 296 -16.50 -11.87 -2.48
C SER A 296 -17.42 -10.83 -3.12
N GLN A 297 -17.54 -9.64 -2.51
CA GLN A 297 -18.36 -8.54 -3.02
C GLN A 297 -17.60 -7.65 -4.00
N TRP A 298 -16.29 -7.80 -4.10
CA TRP A 298 -15.49 -7.00 -5.02
C TRP A 298 -15.72 -7.40 -6.46
N ARG A 299 -15.72 -6.39 -7.32
CA ARG A 299 -15.85 -6.56 -8.76
C ARG A 299 -14.56 -6.13 -9.45
N VAL A 300 -14.22 -6.85 -10.52
CA VAL A 300 -13.05 -6.57 -11.36
C VAL A 300 -13.32 -5.32 -12.18
N VAL A 301 -12.32 -4.45 -12.30
CA VAL A 301 -12.33 -3.32 -13.24
C VAL A 301 -11.24 -3.54 -14.29
N CYS A 302 -11.36 -2.87 -15.43
CA CYS A 302 -10.42 -2.97 -16.56
C CYS A 302 -10.29 -4.40 -17.13
N GLU A 303 -11.38 -5.15 -17.15
CA GLU A 303 -11.40 -6.55 -17.59
C GLU A 303 -11.16 -6.68 -19.09
N SER A 304 -11.71 -5.77 -19.90
CA SER A 304 -11.57 -5.78 -21.36
C SER A 304 -10.39 -4.92 -21.83
N LEU A 305 -9.57 -5.48 -22.70
CA LEU A 305 -8.58 -4.75 -23.48
C LEU A 305 -9.08 -4.35 -24.88
N GLU A 306 -10.22 -4.92 -25.32
CA GLU A 306 -10.72 -4.80 -26.69
C GLU A 306 -11.11 -3.37 -27.08
N ASP A 307 -11.69 -2.62 -26.15
CA ASP A 307 -12.13 -1.24 -26.41
C ASP A 307 -10.96 -0.33 -26.73
N TYR A 308 -9.79 -0.54 -26.10
CA TYR A 308 -8.60 0.23 -26.44
C TYR A 308 -8.05 -0.16 -27.80
N ASP A 309 -7.99 -1.45 -28.09
CA ASP A 309 -7.42 -1.97 -29.33
C ASP A 309 -8.20 -1.51 -30.57
N THR A 310 -9.52 -1.36 -30.44
CA THR A 310 -10.40 -1.02 -31.58
C THR A 310 -10.75 0.45 -31.69
N MET A 311 -10.90 1.16 -30.58
CA MET A 311 -11.45 2.53 -30.52
C MET A 311 -10.52 3.52 -29.81
N GLY A 312 -9.40 3.08 -29.24
CA GLY A 312 -8.51 3.92 -28.43
C GLY A 312 -9.15 4.41 -27.13
N THR A 313 -10.20 3.73 -26.64
CA THR A 313 -10.83 4.04 -25.36
C THR A 313 -10.05 3.39 -24.22
N LEU A 314 -9.88 4.12 -23.13
CA LEU A 314 -9.26 3.59 -21.92
C LEU A 314 -10.33 3.00 -20.99
N CYS A 315 -9.91 2.11 -20.10
CA CYS A 315 -10.76 1.60 -19.04
C CYS A 315 -11.40 2.75 -18.24
N ASN A 316 -12.71 2.72 -18.09
CA ASN A 316 -13.52 3.74 -17.40
C ASN A 316 -13.95 3.32 -15.99
N SER A 317 -13.24 2.39 -15.36
CA SER A 317 -13.55 1.84 -14.04
C SER A 317 -14.92 1.15 -13.88
N THR A 318 -15.63 0.84 -14.98
CA THR A 318 -16.86 0.05 -14.92
C THR A 318 -16.57 -1.30 -14.29
N GLU A 319 -17.38 -1.68 -13.31
CA GLU A 319 -17.24 -2.94 -12.59
C GLU A 319 -17.81 -4.12 -13.42
N GLY A 320 -17.00 -5.16 -13.59
CA GLY A 320 -17.31 -6.38 -14.33
C GLY A 320 -17.65 -7.56 -13.42
N GLY A 321 -17.04 -8.72 -13.70
CA GLY A 321 -17.23 -9.96 -12.98
C GLY A 321 -16.65 -9.98 -11.56
N PRO A 322 -16.87 -11.07 -10.80
CA PRO A 322 -16.24 -11.28 -9.51
C PRO A 322 -14.75 -11.61 -9.67
N ILE A 323 -13.95 -11.38 -8.60
CA ILE A 323 -12.59 -11.89 -8.52
C ILE A 323 -12.61 -13.41 -8.61
N ARG A 324 -11.77 -13.97 -9.47
CA ARG A 324 -11.56 -15.41 -9.61
C ARG A 324 -10.20 -15.79 -9.09
N ARG A 325 -10.13 -16.83 -8.27
CA ARG A 325 -8.88 -17.34 -7.69
C ARG A 325 -8.98 -18.84 -7.48
N ASN A 326 -7.98 -19.59 -7.91
CA ASN A 326 -7.91 -21.03 -7.69
C ASN A 326 -6.47 -21.47 -7.43
N PRO A 327 -5.92 -21.21 -6.22
CA PRO A 327 -4.54 -21.55 -5.87
C PRO A 327 -4.25 -23.03 -6.13
N ALA A 328 -3.10 -23.31 -6.73
CA ALA A 328 -2.67 -24.64 -7.17
C ALA A 328 -3.65 -25.36 -8.13
N GLY A 329 -4.64 -24.65 -8.68
CA GLY A 329 -5.69 -25.24 -9.50
C GLY A 329 -5.33 -25.45 -10.97
N ASN A 330 -4.13 -25.08 -11.42
CA ASN A 330 -3.70 -25.26 -12.80
C ASN A 330 -3.16 -26.69 -13.03
N VAL A 331 -4.07 -27.64 -13.15
CA VAL A 331 -3.73 -29.07 -13.29
C VAL A 331 -2.94 -29.40 -14.57
N GLY A 332 -3.05 -28.57 -15.61
CA GLY A 332 -2.30 -28.70 -16.86
C GLY A 332 -0.83 -28.24 -16.77
N ARG A 333 -0.43 -27.58 -15.67
CA ARG A 333 0.91 -27.02 -15.46
C ARG A 333 1.43 -27.35 -14.05
N PRO A 334 1.93 -28.57 -13.80
CA PRO A 334 2.39 -28.99 -12.47
C PRO A 334 3.45 -28.09 -11.84
N ALA A 335 4.30 -27.47 -12.65
CA ALA A 335 5.37 -26.59 -12.19
C ALA A 335 4.86 -25.35 -11.44
N VAL A 336 3.61 -24.91 -11.68
CA VAL A 336 3.02 -23.75 -11.03
C VAL A 336 2.04 -24.10 -9.90
N GLN A 337 2.02 -25.35 -9.45
CA GLN A 337 1.14 -25.79 -8.36
C GLN A 337 1.75 -25.68 -6.97
N ARG A 338 2.96 -25.16 -6.87
CA ARG A 338 3.66 -24.89 -5.61
C ARG A 338 4.24 -23.49 -5.63
N LEU A 339 4.23 -22.87 -4.48
CA LEU A 339 4.91 -21.60 -4.24
C LEU A 339 6.44 -21.76 -4.28
N PRO A 340 7.19 -20.69 -4.54
CA PRO A 340 8.65 -20.67 -4.41
C PRO A 340 9.10 -21.21 -3.05
N ALA A 341 10.27 -21.83 -3.00
CA ALA A 341 10.87 -22.31 -1.76
C ALA A 341 11.71 -21.20 -1.09
N PRO A 342 11.96 -21.25 0.23
CA PRO A 342 12.84 -20.30 0.89
C PRO A 342 14.24 -20.22 0.29
N GLN A 343 14.77 -21.35 -0.22
CA GLN A 343 16.06 -21.43 -0.89
C GLN A 343 16.11 -20.64 -2.19
N ASP A 344 14.96 -20.48 -2.88
CA ASP A 344 14.88 -19.70 -4.13
C ASP A 344 15.16 -18.22 -3.85
N ILE A 345 14.69 -17.71 -2.70
CA ILE A 345 15.00 -16.34 -2.25
C ILE A 345 16.50 -16.18 -1.97
N THR A 346 17.10 -17.14 -1.25
CA THR A 346 18.54 -17.09 -0.92
C THR A 346 19.38 -17.03 -2.21
N GLN A 347 19.09 -17.91 -3.15
CA GLN A 347 19.81 -17.96 -4.43
C GLN A 347 19.60 -16.68 -5.25
N CYS A 348 18.38 -16.15 -5.30
CA CYS A 348 18.08 -14.90 -5.98
C CYS A 348 18.88 -13.72 -5.40
N LEU A 349 18.96 -13.64 -4.06
CA LEU A 349 19.72 -12.59 -3.38
C LEU A 349 21.25 -12.68 -3.57
N GLU A 350 21.76 -13.82 -4.04
CA GLU A 350 23.19 -14.00 -4.40
C GLU A 350 23.53 -13.49 -5.80
N VAL A 351 22.53 -13.22 -6.66
CA VAL A 351 22.76 -12.67 -8.01
C VAL A 351 23.27 -11.24 -7.90
N GLY A 352 24.57 -11.03 -8.14
CA GLY A 352 25.26 -9.78 -7.80
C GLY A 352 25.07 -8.62 -8.79
N VAL A 353 24.39 -8.81 -9.93
CA VAL A 353 24.18 -7.77 -10.95
C VAL A 353 22.69 -7.43 -11.01
N PHE A 354 22.36 -6.14 -10.98
CA PHE A 354 20.96 -5.70 -11.00
C PHE A 354 20.24 -6.16 -12.26
N ASP A 355 20.78 -5.81 -13.43
CA ASP A 355 20.24 -6.28 -14.72
C ASP A 355 21.35 -6.31 -15.78
N THR A 356 21.14 -7.11 -16.82
CA THR A 356 22.08 -7.34 -17.90
C THR A 356 21.40 -7.17 -19.26
N PRO A 357 22.14 -6.75 -20.30
CA PRO A 357 21.60 -6.74 -21.66
C PRO A 357 21.03 -8.12 -22.07
N PRO A 358 19.89 -8.15 -22.78
CA PRO A 358 19.20 -7.02 -23.42
C PRO A 358 18.26 -6.23 -22.50
N PHE A 359 18.34 -6.38 -21.17
CA PHE A 359 17.47 -5.71 -20.17
C PHE A 359 15.98 -6.07 -20.34
N TYR A 360 15.73 -7.33 -20.68
CA TYR A 360 14.40 -7.84 -20.97
C TYR A 360 14.16 -9.19 -20.27
N SER A 361 13.00 -9.82 -20.50
CA SER A 361 12.63 -11.11 -19.88
C SER A 361 13.58 -12.27 -20.17
N ASN A 362 14.46 -12.14 -21.18
CA ASN A 362 15.50 -13.12 -21.52
C ASN A 362 16.91 -12.77 -20.99
N SER A 363 17.03 -11.74 -20.14
CA SER A 363 18.29 -11.42 -19.46
C SER A 363 18.75 -12.57 -18.56
N THR A 364 20.05 -12.87 -18.56
CA THR A 364 20.66 -13.91 -17.71
C THR A 364 21.65 -13.27 -16.73
N ASN A 365 21.87 -13.87 -15.56
CA ASN A 365 22.63 -13.30 -14.45
C ASN A 365 22.12 -11.90 -14.03
N SER A 366 20.81 -11.72 -14.06
CA SER A 366 20.11 -10.50 -13.70
C SER A 366 19.25 -10.75 -12.46
N PHE A 367 19.55 -10.01 -11.38
CA PHE A 367 18.72 -10.05 -10.17
C PHE A 367 17.27 -9.66 -10.49
N ARG A 368 17.07 -8.56 -11.24
CA ARG A 368 15.73 -8.11 -11.63
C ARG A 368 14.95 -9.21 -12.35
N ASN A 369 15.54 -9.85 -13.37
CA ASN A 369 14.89 -10.90 -14.14
C ASN A 369 14.61 -12.16 -13.31
N THR A 370 15.47 -12.44 -12.33
CA THR A 370 15.33 -13.57 -11.40
C THR A 370 14.18 -13.34 -10.43
N VAL A 371 14.11 -12.19 -9.74
CA VAL A 371 13.04 -11.91 -8.78
C VAL A 371 11.69 -11.74 -9.47
N GLU A 372 11.64 -11.17 -10.66
CA GLU A 372 10.43 -11.10 -11.49
C GLU A 372 9.96 -12.51 -11.88
N GLY A 373 10.87 -13.43 -12.13
CA GLY A 373 10.57 -14.85 -12.27
C GLY A 373 10.63 -15.42 -13.69
N TYR A 374 11.42 -14.80 -14.59
CA TYR A 374 11.71 -15.32 -15.94
C TYR A 374 12.99 -16.17 -15.99
N SER A 375 13.81 -16.12 -14.95
CA SER A 375 14.99 -16.96 -14.76
C SER A 375 14.77 -17.97 -13.66
N ASP A 376 15.58 -19.02 -13.60
CA ASP A 376 15.66 -19.85 -12.41
C ASP A 376 16.22 -19.03 -11.22
N PRO A 377 16.09 -19.50 -9.97
CA PRO A 377 16.53 -18.74 -8.80
C PRO A 377 18.04 -18.41 -8.78
N THR A 378 18.86 -19.06 -9.59
CA THR A 378 20.31 -18.79 -9.72
C THR A 378 20.63 -17.72 -10.76
N GLY A 379 19.62 -17.15 -11.41
CA GLY A 379 19.78 -16.13 -12.45
C GLY A 379 19.94 -16.66 -13.87
N LYS A 380 19.82 -17.97 -14.09
CA LYS A 380 19.91 -18.55 -15.43
C LYS A 380 18.56 -18.47 -16.14
N TYR A 381 18.53 -17.80 -17.28
CA TYR A 381 17.33 -17.73 -18.11
C TYR A 381 16.97 -19.10 -18.71
N ASP A 382 15.68 -19.44 -18.58
CA ASP A 382 15.07 -20.58 -19.27
C ASP A 382 13.59 -20.20 -19.59
N PRO A 383 13.18 -20.22 -20.87
CA PRO A 383 11.83 -19.83 -21.27
C PRO A 383 10.72 -20.74 -20.70
N ALA A 384 11.06 -21.97 -20.28
CA ALA A 384 10.12 -22.89 -19.66
C ALA A 384 9.93 -22.66 -18.16
N VAL A 385 10.87 -21.93 -17.51
CA VAL A 385 10.85 -21.66 -16.08
C VAL A 385 9.97 -20.44 -15.76
N ARG A 386 9.23 -20.55 -14.68
CA ARG A 386 8.63 -19.42 -13.93
C ARG A 386 8.97 -19.62 -12.48
N SER A 387 9.56 -18.62 -11.87
CA SER A 387 10.04 -18.66 -10.49
C SER A 387 9.51 -17.46 -9.68
N LEU A 388 9.82 -17.39 -8.44
CA LEU A 388 9.59 -16.26 -7.52
C LEU A 388 8.26 -15.52 -7.76
N HIS A 389 8.27 -14.23 -8.08
CA HIS A 389 7.07 -13.40 -8.26
C HIS A 389 6.10 -13.97 -9.30
N ASN A 390 6.57 -14.28 -10.52
CA ASN A 390 5.72 -14.82 -11.58
C ASN A 390 5.13 -16.19 -11.19
N LEU A 391 5.90 -17.03 -10.49
CA LEU A 391 5.39 -18.30 -9.99
C LEU A 391 4.28 -18.10 -8.96
N ALA A 392 4.41 -17.13 -8.05
CA ALA A 392 3.38 -16.83 -7.07
C ALA A 392 2.06 -16.37 -7.73
N HIS A 393 2.14 -15.51 -8.76
CA HIS A 393 0.97 -15.12 -9.55
C HIS A 393 0.30 -16.29 -10.27
N LEU A 394 1.10 -17.13 -10.92
CA LEU A 394 0.59 -18.31 -11.62
C LEU A 394 0.02 -19.37 -10.67
N PHE A 395 0.55 -19.49 -9.47
CA PHE A 395 0.03 -20.33 -8.40
C PHE A 395 -1.35 -19.87 -7.95
N LEU A 396 -1.58 -18.56 -7.76
CA LEU A 396 -2.88 -17.98 -7.41
C LEU A 396 -3.91 -18.23 -8.49
N ASN A 397 -3.49 -18.21 -9.76
CA ASN A 397 -4.35 -18.42 -10.92
C ASN A 397 -5.54 -17.42 -11.00
N GLY A 398 -6.42 -17.56 -12.00
CA GLY A 398 -7.58 -16.67 -12.14
C GLY A 398 -7.21 -15.21 -12.38
N THR A 399 -7.84 -14.28 -11.67
CA THR A 399 -7.63 -12.82 -11.80
C THR A 399 -6.17 -12.44 -11.47
N GLY A 400 -5.64 -12.98 -10.38
CA GLY A 400 -4.25 -12.71 -9.95
C GLY A 400 -3.17 -13.28 -10.88
N GLY A 401 -3.53 -14.21 -11.78
CA GLY A 401 -2.62 -14.81 -12.75
C GLY A 401 -2.59 -14.12 -14.13
N GLN A 402 -3.30 -13.01 -14.30
CA GLN A 402 -3.36 -12.22 -15.55
C GLN A 402 -2.78 -10.83 -15.31
N THR A 403 -1.73 -10.46 -16.03
CA THR A 403 -0.94 -9.26 -15.77
C THR A 403 -1.81 -8.00 -15.62
N HIS A 404 -2.66 -7.69 -16.60
CA HIS A 404 -3.49 -6.47 -16.58
C HIS A 404 -4.60 -6.47 -15.51
N LEU A 405 -5.00 -7.65 -15.00
CA LEU A 405 -6.06 -7.81 -14.01
C LEU A 405 -5.55 -8.04 -12.59
N SER A 406 -4.29 -8.44 -12.44
CA SER A 406 -3.77 -8.98 -11.18
C SER A 406 -4.00 -8.09 -9.95
N PRO A 407 -3.96 -6.74 -10.02
CA PRO A 407 -4.23 -5.90 -8.85
C PRO A 407 -5.70 -5.89 -8.40
N ASN A 408 -6.64 -6.38 -9.21
CA ASN A 408 -8.03 -6.56 -8.74
C ASN A 408 -8.12 -7.58 -7.61
N ASP A 409 -7.19 -8.56 -7.56
CA ASP A 409 -7.06 -9.47 -6.44
C ASP A 409 -6.22 -8.80 -5.32
N PRO A 410 -6.78 -8.58 -4.12
CA PRO A 410 -6.07 -7.86 -3.06
C PRO A 410 -4.79 -8.55 -2.57
N ILE A 411 -4.58 -9.83 -2.88
CA ILE A 411 -3.30 -10.53 -2.63
C ILE A 411 -2.14 -9.85 -3.37
N PHE A 412 -2.40 -9.19 -4.49
CA PHE A 412 -1.40 -8.43 -5.23
C PHE A 412 -0.59 -7.50 -4.33
N VAL A 413 -1.25 -6.73 -3.46
CA VAL A 413 -0.60 -5.80 -2.55
C VAL A 413 0.42 -6.53 -1.66
N LEU A 414 0.01 -7.64 -1.06
CA LEU A 414 0.83 -8.43 -0.13
C LEU A 414 2.01 -9.13 -0.84
N LEU A 415 1.78 -9.63 -2.05
CA LEU A 415 2.77 -10.31 -2.89
C LEU A 415 3.85 -9.31 -3.33
N HIS A 416 3.45 -8.16 -3.85
CA HIS A 416 4.38 -7.14 -4.32
C HIS A 416 5.11 -6.45 -3.16
N THR A 417 4.49 -6.33 -1.97
CA THR A 417 5.18 -5.84 -0.77
C THR A 417 6.31 -6.79 -0.36
N PHE A 418 6.15 -8.12 -0.50
CA PHE A 418 7.26 -9.05 -0.26
C PHE A 418 8.32 -8.99 -1.37
N THR A 419 7.91 -8.83 -2.62
CA THR A 419 8.84 -8.63 -3.76
C THR A 419 9.70 -7.37 -3.55
N ASP A 420 9.10 -6.29 -3.05
CA ASP A 420 9.82 -5.07 -2.67
C ASP A 420 10.77 -5.28 -1.47
N ALA A 421 10.39 -6.14 -0.51
CA ALA A 421 11.30 -6.53 0.59
C ALA A 421 12.55 -7.24 0.07
N ILE A 422 12.40 -8.14 -0.91
CA ILE A 422 13.54 -8.81 -1.56
C ILE A 422 14.42 -7.80 -2.27
N PHE A 423 13.84 -6.82 -2.94
CA PHE A 423 14.56 -5.74 -3.62
C PHE A 423 15.35 -4.87 -2.63
N ASP A 424 14.73 -4.46 -1.53
CA ASP A 424 15.39 -3.64 -0.49
C ASP A 424 16.56 -4.39 0.16
N GLU A 425 16.38 -5.70 0.42
CA GLU A 425 17.44 -6.57 0.94
C GLU A 425 18.59 -6.69 -0.05
N TRP A 426 18.30 -6.86 -1.35
CA TRP A 426 19.32 -6.94 -2.39
C TRP A 426 20.15 -5.64 -2.48
N LEU A 427 19.48 -4.47 -2.46
CA LEU A 427 20.15 -3.16 -2.47
C LEU A 427 21.14 -3.04 -1.30
N ARG A 428 20.73 -3.49 -0.10
CA ARG A 428 21.59 -3.45 1.09
C ARG A 428 22.75 -4.43 1.02
N ARG A 429 22.51 -5.69 0.61
CA ARG A 429 23.55 -6.73 0.53
C ARG A 429 24.65 -6.37 -0.44
N HIS A 430 24.29 -5.81 -1.57
CA HIS A 430 25.23 -5.48 -2.64
C HIS A 430 25.72 -4.03 -2.57
N ASN A 431 25.29 -3.27 -1.56
CA ASN A 431 25.58 -1.82 -1.46
C ASN A 431 25.36 -1.13 -2.83
N ALA A 432 24.25 -1.48 -3.49
CA ALA A 432 23.97 -1.08 -4.85
C ALA A 432 23.50 0.37 -4.91
N ASP A 433 24.10 1.13 -5.81
CA ASP A 433 23.70 2.49 -6.11
C ASP A 433 23.11 2.60 -7.52
N ILE A 434 22.59 3.77 -7.85
CA ILE A 434 21.92 4.05 -9.12
C ILE A 434 22.80 3.83 -10.35
N SER A 435 24.13 3.76 -10.22
CA SER A 435 25.02 3.49 -11.34
C SER A 435 24.83 2.09 -11.91
N THR A 436 24.32 1.15 -11.10
CA THR A 436 24.04 -0.23 -11.50
C THR A 436 22.73 -0.38 -12.31
N PHE A 437 21.87 0.64 -12.28
CA PHE A 437 20.63 0.66 -13.07
C PHE A 437 20.92 1.13 -14.49
N PRO A 438 20.37 0.49 -15.55
CA PRO A 438 20.65 0.86 -16.94
C PRO A 438 20.33 2.32 -17.25
N LEU A 439 21.30 3.04 -17.80
CA LEU A 439 21.14 4.43 -18.19
C LEU A 439 20.38 4.59 -19.49
N GLU A 440 20.59 3.66 -20.44
CA GLU A 440 20.06 3.66 -21.79
C GLU A 440 19.97 2.23 -22.34
N ASN A 441 19.36 2.06 -23.52
CA ASN A 441 19.20 0.79 -24.22
C ASN A 441 18.35 -0.27 -23.52
N ALA A 442 17.65 0.09 -22.44
CA ALA A 442 16.57 -0.73 -21.89
C ALA A 442 15.29 -0.57 -22.73
N PRO A 443 14.29 -1.43 -22.59
CA PRO A 443 12.98 -1.21 -23.21
C PRO A 443 12.44 0.19 -22.90
N ILE A 444 11.55 0.70 -23.76
CA ILE A 444 10.91 2.00 -23.52
C ILE A 444 10.22 2.01 -22.15
N GLY A 445 10.39 3.08 -21.39
CA GLY A 445 9.89 3.16 -20.00
C GLY A 445 10.89 2.70 -18.93
N HIS A 446 11.95 1.96 -19.31
CA HIS A 446 12.81 1.28 -18.37
C HIS A 446 14.22 1.88 -18.21
N ASN A 447 14.55 2.94 -18.93
CA ASN A 447 15.79 3.67 -18.68
C ASN A 447 15.77 4.38 -17.32
N ARG A 448 16.94 4.59 -16.73
CA ARG A 448 17.14 5.19 -15.40
C ARG A 448 16.39 6.50 -15.18
N GLN A 449 16.37 7.40 -16.17
CA GLN A 449 15.78 8.74 -16.09
C GLN A 449 14.38 8.82 -16.68
N TYR A 450 13.80 7.70 -17.07
CA TYR A 450 12.45 7.69 -17.62
C TYR A 450 11.41 7.99 -16.53
N ASN A 451 10.44 8.86 -16.84
CA ASN A 451 9.30 9.11 -15.99
C ASN A 451 8.38 7.89 -15.97
N MET A 452 8.27 7.22 -14.84
CA MET A 452 7.47 6.01 -14.70
C MET A 452 5.99 6.28 -14.99
N VAL A 453 5.43 5.51 -15.91
CA VAL A 453 4.04 5.66 -16.39
C VAL A 453 3.07 4.93 -15.45
N PRO A 454 1.90 5.47 -15.12
CA PRO A 454 1.39 6.82 -15.37
C PRO A 454 1.42 7.71 -14.12
N PHE A 455 2.47 7.65 -13.33
CA PHE A 455 2.51 8.32 -12.03
C PHE A 455 2.49 9.85 -12.12
N TRP A 456 1.80 10.44 -11.14
CA TRP A 456 1.70 11.87 -10.97
C TRP A 456 1.95 12.30 -9.51
N PRO A 457 2.79 13.28 -9.21
CA PRO A 457 3.68 13.97 -10.16
C PRO A 457 4.66 13.00 -10.84
N PRO A 458 5.27 13.39 -11.98
CA PRO A 458 6.28 12.58 -12.64
C PRO A 458 7.40 12.19 -11.69
N VAL A 459 7.73 10.92 -11.65
CA VAL A 459 8.80 10.32 -10.83
C VAL A 459 9.62 9.37 -11.71
N THR A 460 10.93 9.40 -11.56
CA THR A 460 11.84 8.57 -12.35
C THR A 460 12.25 7.29 -11.62
N ASN A 461 12.76 6.30 -12.38
CA ASN A 461 13.34 5.10 -11.79
C ASN A 461 14.47 5.40 -10.78
N THR A 462 15.22 6.48 -11.00
CA THR A 462 16.28 6.94 -10.09
C THR A 462 15.79 7.19 -8.67
N GLU A 463 14.60 7.78 -8.53
CA GLU A 463 14.08 8.19 -7.22
C GLU A 463 13.61 7.00 -6.38
N MET A 464 13.41 5.83 -7.00
CA MET A 464 12.97 4.61 -6.32
C MET A 464 14.07 3.55 -6.16
N PHE A 465 15.25 3.76 -6.75
CA PHE A 465 16.39 2.85 -6.63
C PHE A 465 17.26 3.21 -5.42
N LEU A 466 16.67 3.14 -4.23
CA LEU A 466 17.25 3.56 -2.96
C LEU A 466 16.83 2.59 -1.85
N THR A 467 17.63 2.47 -0.80
CA THR A 467 17.21 1.72 0.41
C THR A 467 16.04 2.41 1.11
N ALA A 468 15.02 1.62 1.43
CA ALA A 468 13.76 2.15 1.92
C ALA A 468 13.84 2.80 3.31
N PRO A 469 14.54 2.24 4.31
CA PRO A 469 14.58 2.83 5.66
C PRO A 469 15.17 4.23 5.70
N ASP A 470 16.20 4.48 4.90
CA ASP A 470 16.91 5.74 4.92
C ASP A 470 16.22 6.84 4.10
N ASN A 471 15.52 6.45 3.02
CA ASN A 471 15.09 7.36 1.98
C ASN A 471 13.57 7.44 1.80
N LEU A 472 12.85 6.33 2.04
CA LEU A 472 11.43 6.20 1.74
C LEU A 472 10.55 6.05 3.00
N GLY A 473 11.16 5.97 4.19
CA GLY A 473 10.47 6.02 5.49
C GLY A 473 9.73 4.75 5.88
N TYR A 474 10.11 3.61 5.33
CA TYR A 474 9.63 2.31 5.79
C TYR A 474 10.77 1.28 5.86
N ALA A 475 10.60 0.27 6.70
CA ALA A 475 11.50 -0.87 6.83
C ALA A 475 10.70 -2.17 6.77
N TYR A 476 11.38 -3.27 6.52
CA TYR A 476 10.79 -4.60 6.56
C TYR A 476 11.27 -5.38 7.78
N GLU A 477 10.32 -5.97 8.50
CA GLU A 477 10.61 -6.99 9.52
C GLU A 477 10.58 -8.37 8.85
N VAL A 478 11.70 -8.78 8.24
CA VAL A 478 11.87 -10.06 7.56
C VAL A 478 13.08 -10.79 8.13
N GLN A 479 12.89 -12.07 8.48
CA GLN A 479 14.00 -12.98 8.77
C GLN A 479 14.44 -13.66 7.48
N TRP A 480 15.58 -13.24 6.93
CA TRP A 480 16.11 -13.80 5.71
C TRP A 480 16.77 -15.16 5.94
N PRO A 481 16.52 -16.17 5.09
CA PRO A 481 17.21 -17.44 5.17
C PRO A 481 18.73 -17.26 5.09
N GLY A 482 19.48 -17.90 6.00
CA GLY A 482 20.93 -17.82 6.05
C GLY A 482 21.51 -16.56 6.70
N GLN A 483 20.70 -15.68 7.23
CA GLN A 483 21.16 -14.56 8.04
C GLN A 483 21.48 -15.08 9.44
N GLU A 484 22.78 -15.31 9.73
CA GLU A 484 23.21 -15.55 11.09
C GLU A 484 23.09 -14.25 11.89
N PHE A 485 22.62 -14.37 13.15
CA PHE A 485 22.59 -13.22 14.05
C PHE A 485 24.00 -12.63 14.17
N THR A 486 24.13 -11.34 13.99
CA THR A 486 25.39 -10.67 14.24
C THR A 486 25.80 -10.85 15.70
N THR A 487 27.09 -10.80 15.99
CA THR A 487 27.61 -10.90 17.37
C THR A 487 26.94 -9.86 18.29
N SER A 488 26.60 -8.68 17.77
CA SER A 488 25.88 -7.62 18.49
C SER A 488 24.44 -8.01 18.82
N GLU A 489 23.72 -8.64 17.88
CA GLU A 489 22.34 -9.12 18.09
C GLU A 489 22.34 -10.27 19.11
N ILE A 490 23.27 -11.22 19.00
CA ILE A 490 23.42 -12.33 19.96
C ILE A 490 23.66 -11.76 21.37
N ILE A 491 24.54 -10.78 21.52
CA ILE A 491 24.82 -10.13 22.81
C ILE A 491 23.55 -9.42 23.33
N THR A 492 22.84 -8.70 22.47
CA THR A 492 21.61 -8.01 22.86
C THR A 492 20.52 -8.98 23.32
N ILE A 493 20.30 -10.07 22.58
CA ILE A 493 19.36 -11.13 22.95
C ILE A 493 19.76 -11.77 24.29
N ALA A 494 21.06 -12.05 24.48
CA ALA A 494 21.56 -12.61 25.72
C ALA A 494 21.37 -11.69 26.94
N ILE A 495 21.58 -10.38 26.75
CA ILE A 495 21.33 -9.37 27.80
C ILE A 495 19.84 -9.30 28.15
N VAL A 496 18.95 -9.22 27.15
CA VAL A 496 17.50 -9.16 27.37
C VAL A 496 17.00 -10.44 28.06
N ALA A 497 17.44 -11.60 27.60
CA ALA A 497 17.09 -12.88 28.23
C ALA A 497 17.60 -12.96 29.69
N GLY A 498 18.80 -12.46 29.94
CA GLY A 498 19.38 -12.37 31.29
C GLY A 498 18.56 -11.47 32.22
N LEU A 499 18.15 -10.30 31.74
CA LEU A 499 17.31 -9.34 32.49
C LEU A 499 15.92 -9.94 32.80
N LEU A 500 15.31 -10.63 31.85
CA LEU A 500 14.02 -11.30 32.04
C LEU A 500 14.15 -12.43 33.10
N LEU A 501 15.21 -13.21 33.04
CA LEU A 501 15.47 -14.25 34.03
C LEU A 501 15.64 -13.68 35.44
N VAL A 502 16.40 -12.60 35.59
CA VAL A 502 16.55 -11.87 36.86
C VAL A 502 15.21 -11.36 37.37
N ALA A 503 14.37 -10.78 36.51
CA ALA A 503 13.04 -10.32 36.88
C ALA A 503 12.15 -11.47 37.37
N VAL A 504 12.15 -12.61 36.68
CA VAL A 504 11.40 -13.82 37.11
C VAL A 504 11.88 -14.33 38.44
N ILE A 505 13.20 -14.37 38.66
CA ILE A 505 13.79 -14.78 39.96
C ILE A 505 13.36 -13.81 41.06
N PHE A 506 13.38 -12.51 40.81
CA PHE A 506 12.97 -11.48 41.78
C PHE A 506 11.48 -11.59 42.15
N VAL A 507 10.60 -11.78 41.16
CA VAL A 507 9.16 -12.02 41.40
C VAL A 507 8.93 -13.31 42.18
N GLY A 508 9.62 -14.39 41.81
CA GLY A 508 9.55 -15.67 42.52
C GLY A 508 10.05 -15.59 43.96
N ALA A 509 11.17 -14.92 44.20
CA ALA A 509 11.71 -14.69 45.53
C ALA A 509 10.77 -13.83 46.39
N SER A 510 10.23 -12.72 45.83
CA SER A 510 9.24 -11.86 46.47
C SER A 510 7.97 -12.63 46.85
N TYR A 511 7.48 -13.49 45.96
CA TYR A 511 6.34 -14.34 46.20
C TYR A 511 6.61 -15.33 47.35
N LEU A 512 7.80 -15.99 47.38
CA LEU A 512 8.19 -16.93 48.44
C LEU A 512 8.36 -16.22 49.80
N ILE A 513 8.92 -15.01 49.84
CA ILE A 513 9.05 -14.20 51.05
C ILE A 513 7.65 -13.82 51.57
N HIS A 514 6.76 -13.32 50.69
CA HIS A 514 5.40 -12.98 51.08
C HIS A 514 4.58 -14.17 51.58
N SER A 515 4.72 -15.33 50.91
CA SER A 515 4.04 -16.56 51.32
C SER A 515 4.56 -17.13 52.64
N ARG A 516 5.84 -16.93 52.95
CA ARG A 516 6.43 -17.31 54.27
C ARG A 516 6.01 -16.34 55.37
N SER A 517 5.93 -15.03 55.08
CA SER A 517 5.42 -14.02 56.04
C SER A 517 3.95 -14.28 56.40
N ALA A 518 3.11 -14.56 55.41
CA ALA A 518 1.71 -14.91 55.62
C ALA A 518 1.52 -16.23 56.41
N LYS A 519 2.40 -17.22 56.23
CA LYS A 519 2.41 -18.45 57.06
C LYS A 519 2.87 -18.20 58.47
N ASN A 520 3.82 -17.28 58.71
CA ASN A 520 4.26 -16.92 60.05
C ASN A 520 3.20 -16.12 60.81
N GLU A 521 2.47 -15.21 60.17
CA GLU A 521 1.31 -14.53 60.78
C GLU A 521 0.18 -15.52 61.13
N ALA A 522 -0.10 -16.50 60.27
CA ALA A 522 -1.13 -17.51 60.50
C ALA A 522 -0.75 -18.51 61.65
N ASN A 523 0.52 -18.60 62.01
CA ASN A 523 1.03 -19.46 63.09
C ASN A 523 1.29 -18.71 64.41
N GLN A 524 1.02 -17.41 64.54
CA GLN A 524 1.06 -16.74 65.84
C GLN A 524 -0.21 -17.11 66.62
N PRO A 525 -0.05 -17.66 67.88
CA PRO A 525 -1.22 -18.01 68.67
C PRO A 525 -1.99 -16.75 69.07
N LEU A 526 -3.29 -16.73 68.77
CA LEU A 526 -4.27 -15.66 69.04
C LEU A 526 -4.45 -15.32 70.55
N LEU A 527 -3.60 -15.82 71.43
CA LEU A 527 -3.76 -15.74 72.89
C LEU A 527 -2.66 -14.93 73.61
N THR A 528 -1.66 -14.38 72.97
CA THR A 528 -0.58 -13.63 73.64
C THR A 528 -1.02 -12.23 74.09
N ASP A 529 -1.91 -11.55 73.40
CA ASP A 529 -2.34 -10.21 73.79
C ASP A 529 -3.38 -10.18 74.93
N HIS A 530 -4.10 -11.28 75.14
CA HIS A 530 -5.10 -11.34 76.23
C HIS A 530 -4.44 -11.68 77.59
N TYR A 531 -3.31 -12.43 77.65
CA TYR A 531 -2.64 -12.79 78.86
C TYR A 531 -1.79 -11.65 79.44
N GLN A 532 -1.19 -10.83 78.67
CA GLN A 532 -0.45 -9.65 79.17
C GLN A 532 -1.35 -8.58 79.75
N ARG A 533 -2.55 -8.31 79.19
CA ARG A 533 -3.51 -7.38 79.76
C ARG A 533 -4.11 -7.86 81.07
N TYR A 534 -4.29 -9.15 81.27
CA TYR A 534 -4.78 -9.72 82.54
C TYR A 534 -3.72 -9.78 83.67
N ALA A 535 -2.43 -9.86 83.31
CA ALA A 535 -1.35 -9.80 84.27
C ALA A 535 -1.11 -8.39 84.83
N GLU A 536 -1.23 -7.36 84.02
CA GLU A 536 -1.11 -5.95 84.46
C GLU A 536 -2.32 -5.51 85.33
N GLU A 537 -3.54 -6.06 85.12
CA GLU A 537 -4.75 -5.68 85.86
C GLU A 537 -4.78 -6.35 87.27
N TYR A 538 -3.96 -7.37 87.54
CA TYR A 538 -3.85 -8.05 88.88
C TYR A 538 -2.74 -7.52 89.80
N GLU A 539 -1.83 -6.69 89.34
CA GLU A 539 -0.78 -6.04 90.12
C GLU A 539 -1.20 -4.77 90.83
N GLU A 540 -2.37 -4.18 90.53
CA GLU A 540 -2.90 -2.93 91.10
C GLU A 540 -4.00 -3.10 92.18
N LEU A 541 -4.21 -4.32 92.79
CA LEU A 541 -5.14 -4.47 93.92
C LEU A 541 -4.33 -4.38 95.27
N PRO A 542 -4.67 -3.40 96.13
CA PRO A 542 -3.97 -3.19 97.38
C PRO A 542 -4.21 -4.37 98.37
N ASN A 543 -3.19 -4.77 98.98
CA ASN A 543 -3.13 -5.87 100.01
C ASN A 543 -4.01 -5.53 101.24
N PRO A 544 -5.03 -6.34 101.60
CA PRO A 544 -6.03 -5.99 102.65
C PRO A 544 -5.52 -6.36 104.09
N ASN A 545 -4.24 -6.29 104.38
CA ASN A 545 -3.75 -6.55 105.74
C ASN A 545 -2.75 -5.54 106.25
N GLN A 546 -3.28 -4.29 106.56
CA GLN A 546 -2.67 -3.40 107.56
C GLN A 546 -3.72 -2.52 108.21
N SER A 547 -4.35 -3.05 109.23
CA SER A 547 -4.90 -2.28 110.35
C SER A 547 -4.76 -3.04 111.62
N MET A 548 -4.20 -2.33 112.57
CA MET A 548 -4.10 -2.48 114.01
C MET A 548 -2.62 -2.70 114.49
N VAL A 549 -2.01 -1.68 114.91
CA VAL A 549 -1.93 -1.04 116.25
C VAL A 549 -1.17 0.25 116.07
#